data_68e2e712a843799e754f10143f8670dd
#
_entry.id   68e2e712a843799e754f10143f8670dd
#
_cell.length_a   1.000
_cell.length_b   1.000
_cell.length_c   1.000
_cell.angle_alpha   90.00
_cell.angle_beta   90.00
_cell.angle_gamma   90.00
#
_symmetry.space_group_name_H-M   'P 1'
#
loop_
_entity.id
_entity.type
_entity.pdbx_description
1 polymer ?
#
loop_
_entity_poly.entity_id
_entity_poly.type
_entity_poly.pdbx_seq_one_letter_code
_entity_poly.pdbx_strand_id
1 'polypeptide(L)'
;MAQPARILRLVPSGPERVALESGQLDAVLDPASGKALLLPDARRALSAVGAAIANGLLAALPREDYRSLAGELEPVTLTVGEVLHEPGQRIRHVYFPNDSHVTLLIMMADRKCLEVGVVGREGMVGIGLALKAETSAVRVLVQGSGTALRMKAASFREALGRSLSLQHELLRYAYAKLVQARQSAACNRFHEVVARLACSLLRTRDRIGSDDFHLTHEELAVTLGTRRVGVTNAATTLQRRNLIIYQRGDIRILDGKGLAAASCDCYDIVRKLVA
;
A
#
# COMPACT_ATOMS: atom_id res chain seq x y z
N MET A 1 16.06 19.45 -22.17
CA MET A 1 16.13 20.79 -21.55
C MET A 1 14.72 21.12 -21.07
N ALA A 2 14.48 21.11 -19.77
CA ALA A 2 13.19 21.48 -19.20
C ALA A 2 12.99 22.99 -19.35
N GLN A 3 11.88 23.42 -19.94
CA GLN A 3 11.51 24.82 -19.96
C GLN A 3 11.25 25.30 -18.52
N PRO A 4 11.73 26.47 -18.10
CA PRO A 4 11.46 27.02 -16.78
C PRO A 4 9.96 27.31 -16.63
N ALA A 5 9.41 27.03 -15.44
CA ALA A 5 8.03 27.34 -15.12
C ALA A 5 7.67 28.78 -15.42
N ARG A 6 6.62 29.03 -16.20
CA ARG A 6 6.16 30.35 -16.57
C ARG A 6 5.33 30.96 -15.44
N ILE A 7 5.93 31.76 -14.59
CA ILE A 7 5.29 32.46 -13.48
C ILE A 7 5.02 33.91 -13.91
N LEU A 8 3.76 34.36 -13.85
CA LEU A 8 3.37 35.75 -14.09
C LEU A 8 2.83 36.38 -12.81
N ARG A 9 3.13 37.66 -12.60
CA ARG A 9 2.54 38.48 -11.53
C ARG A 9 1.11 38.87 -11.89
N LEU A 10 0.17 38.68 -11.00
CA LEU A 10 -1.23 39.10 -11.17
C LEU A 10 -1.37 40.62 -11.14
N VAL A 11 -1.99 41.14 -12.19
CA VAL A 11 -2.70 42.43 -12.20
C VAL A 11 -4.15 42.12 -12.52
N PRO A 12 -5.17 42.70 -11.83
CA PRO A 12 -6.55 42.21 -11.87
C PRO A 12 -7.36 42.56 -13.13
N SER A 13 -6.81 42.43 -14.35
CA SER A 13 -7.58 42.84 -15.56
C SER A 13 -7.30 41.95 -16.79
N GLY A 14 -8.35 41.29 -17.24
CA GLY A 14 -8.65 40.86 -18.62
C GLY A 14 -7.78 39.84 -19.34
N PRO A 15 -6.62 40.15 -19.89
CA PRO A 15 -5.88 39.26 -20.80
C PRO A 15 -5.20 38.09 -20.09
N GLU A 16 -4.88 38.20 -18.82
CA GLU A 16 -4.22 37.15 -18.00
C GLU A 16 -5.14 36.02 -17.65
N ARG A 17 -6.45 36.32 -17.53
CA ARG A 17 -7.49 35.30 -17.31
C ARG A 17 -7.64 34.41 -18.54
N VAL A 18 -7.52 34.97 -19.74
CA VAL A 18 -7.58 34.23 -21.02
C VAL A 18 -6.33 33.35 -21.18
N ALA A 19 -5.16 33.84 -20.77
CA ALA A 19 -3.90 33.05 -20.82
C ALA A 19 -3.90 31.90 -19.80
N LEU A 20 -4.60 32.05 -18.67
CA LEU A 20 -4.86 31.01 -17.68
C LEU A 20 -5.82 29.93 -18.23
N GLU A 21 -6.89 30.34 -18.89
CA GLU A 21 -7.90 29.45 -19.47
C GLU A 21 -7.40 28.72 -20.71
N SER A 22 -6.41 29.27 -21.42
CA SER A 22 -5.78 28.67 -22.61
C SER A 22 -4.59 27.73 -22.32
N GLY A 23 -4.24 27.51 -21.03
CA GLY A 23 -3.13 26.63 -20.65
C GLY A 23 -1.72 27.17 -20.95
N GLN A 24 -1.60 28.47 -21.20
CA GLN A 24 -0.30 29.13 -21.44
C GLN A 24 0.45 29.48 -20.15
N LEU A 25 -0.20 29.36 -18.99
CA LEU A 25 0.36 29.67 -17.67
C LEU A 25 0.09 28.53 -16.68
N ASP A 26 1.12 28.16 -15.92
CA ASP A 26 1.05 27.10 -14.91
C ASP A 26 0.65 27.61 -13.51
N ALA A 27 0.97 28.88 -13.21
CA ALA A 27 0.66 29.51 -11.92
C ALA A 27 0.59 31.02 -12.03
N VAL A 28 -0.18 31.62 -11.12
CA VAL A 28 -0.29 33.09 -10.99
C VAL A 28 0.05 33.49 -9.56
N LEU A 29 0.91 34.48 -9.38
CA LEU A 29 1.32 35.00 -8.08
C LEU A 29 0.43 36.19 -7.69
N ASP A 30 -0.26 36.10 -6.57
CA ASP A 30 -0.97 37.22 -5.99
C ASP A 30 0.03 38.18 -5.31
N PRO A 31 0.22 39.39 -5.80
CA PRO A 31 1.23 40.31 -5.26
C PRO A 31 0.86 40.88 -3.87
N ALA A 32 -0.43 40.81 -3.48
CA ALA A 32 -0.88 41.32 -2.19
C ALA A 32 -0.67 40.31 -1.05
N SER A 33 -0.78 39.02 -1.33
CA SER A 33 -0.63 37.95 -0.33
C SER A 33 0.65 37.14 -0.48
N GLY A 34 1.40 37.29 -1.56
CA GLY A 34 2.58 36.48 -1.88
C GLY A 34 2.27 35.01 -2.17
N LYS A 35 0.99 34.63 -2.30
CA LYS A 35 0.55 33.27 -2.56
C LYS A 35 0.46 33.00 -4.05
N ALA A 36 0.96 31.84 -4.47
CA ALA A 36 0.78 31.34 -5.83
C ALA A 36 -0.56 30.64 -5.96
N LEU A 37 -1.41 31.08 -6.89
CA LEU A 37 -2.62 30.40 -7.32
C LEU A 37 -2.23 29.47 -8.47
N LEU A 38 -2.27 28.17 -8.21
CA LEU A 38 -1.95 27.14 -9.18
C LEU A 38 -3.20 26.70 -9.94
N LEU A 39 -3.07 26.51 -11.24
CA LEU A 39 -4.12 25.89 -12.04
C LEU A 39 -4.35 24.43 -11.60
N PRO A 40 -5.56 23.85 -11.84
CA PRO A 40 -5.85 22.47 -11.46
C PRO A 40 -4.85 21.45 -11.94
N ASP A 41 -4.31 21.61 -13.15
CA ASP A 41 -3.29 20.73 -13.74
C ASP A 41 -1.91 20.98 -13.17
N ALA A 42 -1.53 22.24 -12.93
CA ALA A 42 -0.31 22.62 -12.22
C ALA A 42 -0.38 22.23 -10.73
N ARG A 43 -1.56 22.28 -10.10
CA ARG A 43 -1.80 21.71 -8.76
C ARG A 43 -1.58 20.21 -8.74
N ARG A 44 -2.10 19.46 -9.74
CA ARG A 44 -1.85 18.03 -9.86
C ARG A 44 -0.38 17.71 -10.08
N ALA A 45 0.28 18.44 -10.97
CA ALA A 45 1.72 18.29 -11.26
C ALA A 45 2.59 18.65 -10.06
N LEU A 46 2.27 19.73 -9.31
CA LEU A 46 3.02 20.14 -8.11
C LEU A 46 2.66 19.27 -6.89
N SER A 47 1.42 18.77 -6.76
CA SER A 47 1.07 17.76 -5.77
C SER A 47 1.82 16.45 -6.03
N ALA A 48 2.07 16.13 -7.31
CA ALA A 48 2.88 14.97 -7.68
C ALA A 48 4.40 15.19 -7.48
N VAL A 49 4.88 16.45 -7.53
CA VAL A 49 6.32 16.80 -7.47
C VAL A 49 6.76 17.32 -6.10
N GLY A 50 5.84 17.80 -5.27
CA GLY A 50 6.13 18.43 -3.96
C GLY A 50 5.59 17.71 -2.74
N ALA A 51 4.59 16.84 -2.90
CA ALA A 51 4.22 15.92 -1.82
C ALA A 51 5.26 14.80 -1.78
N ALA A 52 5.75 14.46 -0.59
CA ALA A 52 6.54 13.26 -0.40
C ALA A 52 5.79 12.09 -1.03
N ILE A 53 6.43 11.34 -1.93
CA ILE A 53 5.83 10.19 -2.59
C ILE A 53 5.42 9.21 -1.48
N ALA A 54 4.11 9.03 -1.29
CA ALA A 54 3.59 8.29 -0.15
C ALA A 54 3.87 6.78 -0.25
N ASN A 55 3.95 6.25 -1.47
CA ASN A 55 4.30 4.86 -1.71
C ASN A 55 5.82 4.67 -1.66
N GLY A 56 6.31 3.81 -0.76
CA GLY A 56 7.74 3.61 -0.50
C GLY A 56 8.51 3.03 -1.68
N LEU A 57 7.88 2.15 -2.47
CA LEU A 57 8.53 1.57 -3.65
C LEU A 57 8.77 2.64 -4.73
N LEU A 58 7.79 3.51 -4.96
CA LEU A 58 7.94 4.62 -5.89
C LEU A 58 8.91 5.69 -5.35
N ALA A 59 8.92 5.91 -4.04
CA ALA A 59 9.83 6.85 -3.38
C ALA A 59 11.30 6.43 -3.43
N ALA A 60 11.57 5.13 -3.55
CA ALA A 60 12.93 4.58 -3.69
C ALA A 60 13.53 4.82 -5.09
N LEU A 61 12.71 5.18 -6.08
CA LEU A 61 13.19 5.42 -7.44
C LEU A 61 13.95 6.75 -7.54
N PRO A 62 14.99 6.83 -8.41
CA PRO A 62 15.57 8.09 -8.80
C PRO A 62 14.49 9.06 -9.33
N ARG A 63 14.66 10.36 -9.05
CA ARG A 63 13.65 11.38 -9.42
C ARG A 63 13.32 11.41 -10.91
N GLU A 64 14.28 11.12 -11.78
CA GLU A 64 14.08 11.08 -13.24
C GLU A 64 13.20 9.90 -13.64
N ASP A 65 13.46 8.72 -13.06
CA ASP A 65 12.66 7.53 -13.31
C ASP A 65 11.22 7.70 -12.81
N TYR A 66 11.05 8.23 -11.59
CA TYR A 66 9.71 8.54 -11.08
C TYR A 66 8.96 9.53 -11.98
N ARG A 67 9.62 10.62 -12.46
CA ARG A 67 9.00 11.59 -13.35
C ARG A 67 8.54 10.97 -14.66
N SER A 68 9.29 10.02 -15.21
CA SER A 68 8.89 9.29 -16.42
C SER A 68 7.65 8.44 -16.23
N LEU A 69 7.39 7.96 -14.99
CA LEU A 69 6.21 7.18 -14.62
C LEU A 69 5.01 8.05 -14.26
N ALA A 70 5.25 9.26 -13.73
CA ALA A 70 4.22 10.09 -13.10
C ALA A 70 3.04 10.41 -14.04
N GLY A 71 3.31 10.57 -15.34
CA GLY A 71 2.26 10.82 -16.35
C GLY A 71 1.31 9.62 -16.60
N GLU A 72 1.73 8.41 -16.26
CA GLU A 72 0.97 7.17 -16.41
C GLU A 72 0.31 6.71 -15.10
N LEU A 73 0.62 7.39 -13.98
CA LEU A 73 0.07 7.09 -12.66
C LEU A 73 -1.23 7.87 -12.44
N GLU A 74 -2.32 7.14 -12.26
CA GLU A 74 -3.66 7.68 -12.02
C GLU A 74 -4.02 7.53 -10.52
N PRO A 75 -4.32 8.62 -9.79
CA PRO A 75 -4.80 8.52 -8.42
C PRO A 75 -6.21 7.91 -8.39
N VAL A 76 -6.38 6.92 -7.52
CA VAL A 76 -7.66 6.21 -7.31
C VAL A 76 -7.95 6.05 -5.82
N THR A 77 -9.24 6.02 -5.48
CA THR A 77 -9.71 5.64 -4.14
C THR A 77 -10.05 4.16 -4.15
N LEU A 78 -9.54 3.43 -3.16
CA LEU A 78 -9.85 2.04 -2.91
C LEU A 78 -10.83 1.92 -1.73
N THR A 79 -11.87 1.10 -1.90
CA THR A 79 -12.91 0.90 -0.88
C THR A 79 -12.85 -0.52 -0.33
N VAL A 80 -13.03 -0.67 1.00
CA VAL A 80 -13.06 -1.98 1.66
C VAL A 80 -14.08 -2.91 0.97
N GLY A 81 -13.65 -4.14 0.71
CA GLY A 81 -14.43 -5.15 0.01
C GLY A 81 -14.27 -5.15 -1.52
N GLU A 82 -13.62 -4.13 -2.09
CA GLU A 82 -13.31 -4.09 -3.52
C GLU A 82 -12.29 -5.18 -3.88
N VAL A 83 -12.55 -5.90 -4.97
CA VAL A 83 -11.64 -6.92 -5.51
C VAL A 83 -10.87 -6.33 -6.69
N LEU A 84 -9.57 -6.19 -6.54
CA LEU A 84 -8.71 -5.62 -7.58
C LEU A 84 -8.29 -6.67 -8.62
N HIS A 85 -8.03 -7.90 -8.17
CA HIS A 85 -7.67 -9.02 -9.04
C HIS A 85 -8.35 -10.31 -8.54
N GLU A 86 -8.78 -11.15 -9.48
CA GLU A 86 -9.23 -12.51 -9.20
C GLU A 86 -8.20 -13.54 -9.69
N PRO A 87 -8.10 -14.72 -9.05
CA PRO A 87 -7.23 -15.79 -9.51
C PRO A 87 -7.53 -16.18 -10.97
N GLY A 88 -6.49 -16.36 -11.77
CA GLY A 88 -6.59 -16.70 -13.20
C GLY A 88 -6.96 -15.55 -14.13
N GLN A 89 -7.42 -14.41 -13.61
CA GLN A 89 -7.73 -13.25 -14.44
C GLN A 89 -6.48 -12.51 -14.87
N ARG A 90 -6.53 -11.96 -16.09
CA ARG A 90 -5.46 -11.14 -16.64
C ARG A 90 -5.31 -9.86 -15.82
N ILE A 91 -4.11 -9.54 -15.40
CA ILE A 91 -3.77 -8.31 -14.69
C ILE A 91 -3.86 -7.15 -15.67
N ARG A 92 -4.87 -6.29 -15.49
CA ARG A 92 -5.09 -5.10 -16.34
C ARG A 92 -4.43 -3.85 -15.79
N HIS A 93 -4.29 -3.77 -14.47
CA HIS A 93 -3.71 -2.64 -13.76
C HIS A 93 -2.79 -3.13 -12.65
N VAL A 94 -1.78 -2.34 -12.34
CA VAL A 94 -1.00 -2.42 -11.11
C VAL A 94 -1.40 -1.28 -10.20
N TYR A 95 -1.25 -1.46 -8.89
CA TYR A 95 -1.61 -0.44 -7.90
C TYR A 95 -0.46 -0.25 -6.92
N PHE A 96 -0.20 0.99 -6.56
CA PHE A 96 0.77 1.42 -5.56
C PHE A 96 0.00 2.10 -4.42
N PRO A 97 -0.33 1.38 -3.33
CA PRO A 97 -1.07 1.95 -2.21
C PRO A 97 -0.31 3.09 -1.55
N ASN A 98 -1.04 4.14 -1.13
CA ASN A 98 -0.48 5.26 -0.36
C ASN A 98 -0.81 5.08 1.14
N ASP A 99 -2.09 5.07 1.48
CA ASP A 99 -2.65 4.91 2.82
C ASP A 99 -3.69 3.78 2.91
N SER A 100 -4.01 3.15 1.77
CA SER A 100 -4.81 1.93 1.70
C SER A 100 -3.94 0.68 1.92
N HIS A 101 -4.61 -0.45 2.20
CA HIS A 101 -3.95 -1.75 2.20
C HIS A 101 -4.85 -2.85 1.65
N VAL A 102 -4.23 -3.82 1.02
CA VAL A 102 -4.91 -4.93 0.38
C VAL A 102 -4.36 -6.26 0.89
N THR A 103 -5.22 -7.26 0.97
CA THR A 103 -4.83 -8.62 1.33
C THR A 103 -4.77 -9.51 0.09
N LEU A 104 -3.80 -10.41 0.06
CA LEU A 104 -3.61 -11.42 -0.97
C LEU A 104 -4.14 -12.75 -0.45
N LEU A 105 -5.17 -13.28 -1.09
CA LEU A 105 -5.87 -14.49 -0.65
C LEU A 105 -5.68 -15.64 -1.64
N ILE A 106 -5.29 -16.79 -1.14
CA ILE A 106 -5.42 -18.06 -1.88
C ILE A 106 -6.77 -18.67 -1.55
N MET A 107 -7.53 -19.01 -2.59
CA MET A 107 -8.82 -19.67 -2.48
C MET A 107 -8.61 -21.17 -2.69
N MET A 108 -9.06 -21.99 -1.73
CA MET A 108 -9.04 -23.46 -1.83
C MET A 108 -10.36 -23.99 -2.42
N ALA A 109 -10.32 -25.18 -2.99
CA ALA A 109 -11.49 -25.80 -3.63
C ALA A 109 -12.70 -25.99 -2.69
N ASP A 110 -12.45 -26.16 -1.39
CA ASP A 110 -13.47 -26.28 -0.34
C ASP A 110 -13.98 -24.93 0.20
N ARG A 111 -13.77 -23.85 -0.56
CA ARG A 111 -14.11 -22.46 -0.22
C ARG A 111 -13.36 -21.88 0.97
N LYS A 112 -12.39 -22.58 1.53
CA LYS A 112 -11.49 -21.98 2.50
C LYS A 112 -10.58 -20.98 1.79
N CYS A 113 -10.23 -19.92 2.49
CA CYS A 113 -9.25 -18.97 2.02
C CYS A 113 -8.15 -18.77 3.06
N LEU A 114 -6.97 -18.41 2.59
CA LEU A 114 -5.82 -18.11 3.42
C LEU A 114 -5.18 -16.82 2.94
N GLU A 115 -4.93 -15.90 3.87
CA GLU A 115 -4.10 -14.74 3.59
C GLU A 115 -2.64 -15.19 3.45
N VAL A 116 -2.06 -14.90 2.28
CA VAL A 116 -0.66 -15.23 1.97
C VAL A 116 0.22 -13.99 1.91
N GLY A 117 -0.36 -12.83 2.08
CA GLY A 117 0.36 -11.57 2.14
C GLY A 117 -0.55 -10.37 2.22
N VAL A 118 0.04 -9.25 2.60
CA VAL A 118 -0.59 -7.93 2.59
C VAL A 118 0.32 -6.98 1.84
N VAL A 119 -0.28 -6.04 1.13
CA VAL A 119 0.41 -4.96 0.43
C VAL A 119 -0.16 -3.63 0.92
N GLY A 120 0.69 -2.79 1.43
CA GLY A 120 0.42 -1.41 1.80
C GLY A 120 1.33 -0.46 1.04
N ARG A 121 1.61 0.69 1.65
CA ARG A 121 2.48 1.72 1.07
C ARG A 121 3.93 1.28 0.78
N GLU A 122 4.36 0.15 1.34
CA GLU A 122 5.71 -0.40 1.13
C GLU A 122 5.89 -1.08 -0.23
N GLY A 123 4.82 -1.25 -1.01
CA GLY A 123 4.90 -2.08 -2.19
C GLY A 123 3.87 -1.82 -3.26
N MET A 124 3.60 -2.85 -4.05
CA MET A 124 2.65 -2.79 -5.16
C MET A 124 1.80 -4.06 -5.29
N VAL A 125 0.62 -3.89 -5.87
CA VAL A 125 -0.24 -4.98 -6.35
C VAL A 125 0.06 -5.25 -7.82
N GLY A 126 0.11 -6.54 -8.20
CA GLY A 126 0.37 -6.94 -9.58
C GLY A 126 1.85 -7.14 -9.90
N ILE A 127 2.70 -7.37 -8.88
CA ILE A 127 4.13 -7.67 -9.04
C ILE A 127 4.41 -8.81 -10.03
N GLY A 128 3.46 -9.72 -10.24
CA GLY A 128 3.56 -10.79 -11.23
C GLY A 128 3.93 -10.30 -12.62
N LEU A 129 3.47 -9.10 -13.03
CA LEU A 129 3.83 -8.52 -14.34
C LEU A 129 5.34 -8.25 -14.47
N ALA A 130 6.01 -7.86 -13.39
CA ALA A 130 7.47 -7.70 -13.38
C ALA A 130 8.20 -9.04 -13.52
N LEU A 131 7.54 -10.13 -13.13
CA LEU A 131 8.02 -11.51 -13.25
C LEU A 131 7.47 -12.21 -14.49
N LYS A 132 6.92 -11.45 -15.46
CA LYS A 132 6.32 -11.92 -16.72
C LYS A 132 5.10 -12.83 -16.56
N ALA A 133 4.44 -12.81 -15.39
CA ALA A 133 3.14 -13.47 -15.21
C ALA A 133 2.01 -12.52 -15.66
N GLU A 134 1.19 -12.97 -16.60
CA GLU A 134 0.10 -12.16 -17.18
C GLU A 134 -1.19 -12.19 -16.34
N THR A 135 -1.35 -13.23 -15.51
CA THR A 135 -2.54 -13.47 -14.71
C THR A 135 -2.23 -13.42 -13.21
N SER A 136 -3.23 -13.06 -12.41
CA SER A 136 -3.10 -13.13 -10.96
C SER A 136 -3.19 -14.57 -10.47
N ALA A 137 -2.29 -14.98 -9.58
CA ALA A 137 -2.37 -16.27 -8.89
C ALA A 137 -3.26 -16.21 -7.63
N VAL A 138 -3.64 -15.01 -7.19
CA VAL A 138 -4.35 -14.77 -5.92
C VAL A 138 -5.52 -13.82 -6.13
N ARG A 139 -6.52 -13.91 -5.24
CA ARG A 139 -7.51 -12.83 -5.10
C ARG A 139 -6.85 -11.68 -4.34
N VAL A 140 -7.01 -10.47 -4.84
CA VAL A 140 -6.53 -9.23 -4.19
C VAL A 140 -7.74 -8.45 -3.73
N LEU A 141 -7.91 -8.36 -2.41
CA LEU A 141 -9.05 -7.74 -1.75
C LEU A 141 -8.61 -6.51 -0.97
N VAL A 142 -9.30 -5.38 -1.14
CA VAL A 142 -9.08 -4.18 -0.34
C VAL A 142 -9.59 -4.43 1.08
N GLN A 143 -8.71 -4.33 2.07
CA GLN A 143 -9.03 -4.52 3.49
C GLN A 143 -9.03 -3.20 4.26
N GLY A 144 -8.30 -2.19 3.79
CA GLY A 144 -8.34 -0.83 4.33
C GLY A 144 -8.58 0.17 3.23
N SER A 145 -9.66 0.96 3.35
CA SER A 145 -9.95 2.06 2.43
C SER A 145 -8.84 3.10 2.44
N GLY A 146 -8.66 3.78 1.34
CA GLY A 146 -7.66 4.84 1.20
C GLY A 146 -7.36 5.12 -0.26
N THR A 147 -6.23 5.73 -0.52
CA THR A 147 -5.77 6.10 -1.86
C THR A 147 -4.68 5.18 -2.37
N ALA A 148 -4.59 5.07 -3.69
CA ALA A 148 -3.51 4.40 -4.38
C ALA A 148 -3.20 5.12 -5.70
N LEU A 149 -2.02 4.89 -6.25
CA LEU A 149 -1.71 5.21 -7.62
C LEU A 149 -1.91 3.96 -8.47
N ARG A 150 -2.67 4.08 -9.55
CA ARG A 150 -2.97 3.00 -10.49
C ARG A 150 -2.23 3.24 -11.81
N MET A 151 -1.74 2.17 -12.44
CA MET A 151 -1.15 2.23 -13.76
C MET A 151 -1.66 1.07 -14.62
N LYS A 152 -1.90 1.31 -15.92
CA LYS A 152 -2.26 0.26 -16.87
C LYS A 152 -1.11 -0.74 -17.03
N ALA A 153 -1.44 -2.02 -17.15
CA ALA A 153 -0.44 -3.09 -17.32
C ALA A 153 0.45 -2.89 -18.56
N ALA A 154 -0.08 -2.28 -19.63
CA ALA A 154 0.69 -1.98 -20.83
C ALA A 154 1.77 -0.93 -20.54
N SER A 155 1.38 0.22 -19.96
CA SER A 155 2.30 1.30 -19.57
C SER A 155 3.34 0.80 -18.55
N PHE A 156 2.93 -0.06 -17.61
CA PHE A 156 3.85 -0.65 -16.64
C PHE A 156 4.93 -1.52 -17.30
N ARG A 157 4.57 -2.36 -18.28
CA ARG A 157 5.56 -3.17 -19.02
C ARG A 157 6.51 -2.30 -19.83
N GLU A 158 6.00 -1.23 -20.43
CA GLU A 158 6.81 -0.28 -21.18
C GLU A 158 7.81 0.44 -20.25
N ALA A 159 7.36 0.88 -19.09
CA ALA A 159 8.20 1.47 -18.06
C ALA A 159 9.29 0.50 -17.57
N LEU A 160 8.94 -0.76 -17.36
CA LEU A 160 9.91 -1.82 -17.03
C LEU A 160 11.00 -1.97 -18.10
N GLY A 161 10.63 -1.88 -19.39
CA GLY A 161 11.60 -1.97 -20.49
C GLY A 161 12.59 -0.79 -20.54
N ARG A 162 12.24 0.36 -19.95
CA ARG A 162 13.02 1.61 -20.02
C ARG A 162 13.85 1.91 -18.76
N SER A 163 13.40 1.46 -17.58
CA SER A 163 14.03 1.83 -16.30
C SER A 163 14.64 0.61 -15.59
N LEU A 164 15.97 0.56 -15.55
CA LEU A 164 16.72 -0.45 -14.78
C LEU A 164 16.51 -0.27 -13.26
N SER A 165 16.39 0.96 -12.79
CA SER A 165 16.14 1.24 -11.37
C SER A 165 14.79 0.67 -10.93
N LEU A 166 13.74 0.83 -11.75
CA LEU A 166 12.45 0.23 -11.50
C LEU A 166 12.53 -1.30 -11.46
N GLN A 167 13.24 -1.91 -12.41
CA GLN A 167 13.45 -3.36 -12.42
C GLN A 167 14.14 -3.83 -11.13
N HIS A 168 15.21 -3.16 -10.71
CA HIS A 168 15.95 -3.51 -9.49
C HIS A 168 15.06 -3.41 -8.24
N GLU A 169 14.32 -2.32 -8.07
CA GLU A 169 13.44 -2.14 -6.91
C GLU A 169 12.32 -3.17 -6.90
N LEU A 170 11.75 -3.52 -8.05
CA LEU A 170 10.72 -4.56 -8.15
C LEU A 170 11.26 -5.97 -7.87
N LEU A 171 12.49 -6.28 -8.28
CA LEU A 171 13.13 -7.57 -7.95
C LEU A 171 13.45 -7.65 -6.45
N ARG A 172 13.93 -6.56 -5.82
CA ARG A 172 14.11 -6.49 -4.37
C ARG A 172 12.79 -6.70 -3.63
N TYR A 173 11.73 -6.02 -4.07
CA TYR A 173 10.40 -6.18 -3.51
C TYR A 173 9.87 -7.60 -3.67
N ALA A 174 9.99 -8.20 -4.86
CA ALA A 174 9.58 -9.58 -5.11
C ALA A 174 10.34 -10.56 -4.22
N TYR A 175 11.66 -10.37 -4.03
CA TYR A 175 12.47 -11.19 -3.13
C TYR A 175 12.00 -11.03 -1.67
N ALA A 176 11.73 -9.81 -1.21
CA ALA A 176 11.21 -9.57 0.13
C ALA A 176 9.86 -10.27 0.35
N LYS A 177 8.95 -10.25 -0.65
CA LYS A 177 7.67 -10.99 -0.59
C LYS A 177 7.88 -12.50 -0.56
N LEU A 178 8.86 -13.03 -1.30
CA LEU A 178 9.21 -14.44 -1.27
C LEU A 178 9.73 -14.87 0.11
N VAL A 179 10.62 -14.09 0.73
CA VAL A 179 11.10 -14.34 2.09
C VAL A 179 9.96 -14.26 3.10
N GLN A 180 9.07 -13.28 2.97
CA GLN A 180 7.87 -13.16 3.80
C GLN A 180 6.96 -14.39 3.71
N ALA A 181 6.72 -14.89 2.50
CA ALA A 181 5.90 -16.08 2.28
C ALA A 181 6.53 -17.34 2.91
N ARG A 182 7.84 -17.52 2.75
CA ARG A 182 8.60 -18.62 3.38
C ARG A 182 8.54 -18.55 4.90
N GLN A 183 8.73 -17.35 5.47
CA GLN A 183 8.64 -17.15 6.92
C GLN A 183 7.23 -17.41 7.44
N SER A 184 6.20 -17.00 6.69
CA SER A 184 4.80 -17.29 7.04
C SER A 184 4.49 -18.78 7.01
N ALA A 185 5.02 -19.53 6.04
CA ALA A 185 4.86 -20.99 5.98
C ALA A 185 5.48 -21.68 7.20
N ALA A 186 6.70 -21.30 7.58
CA ALA A 186 7.37 -21.81 8.78
C ALA A 186 6.60 -21.41 10.06
N CYS A 187 6.18 -20.14 10.15
CA CYS A 187 5.40 -19.62 11.27
C CYS A 187 4.10 -20.40 11.46
N ASN A 188 3.37 -20.65 10.38
CA ASN A 188 2.12 -21.40 10.40
C ASN A 188 2.29 -22.84 10.89
N ARG A 189 3.46 -23.43 10.69
CA ARG A 189 3.75 -24.82 11.08
C ARG A 189 4.26 -24.95 12.51
N PHE A 190 5.07 -24.01 12.98
CA PHE A 190 5.86 -24.20 14.19
C PHE A 190 5.48 -23.30 15.37
N HIS A 191 4.77 -22.19 15.13
CA HIS A 191 4.41 -21.28 16.20
C HIS A 191 2.95 -21.40 16.62
N GLU A 192 2.71 -21.24 17.93
CA GLU A 192 1.38 -21.28 18.50
C GLU A 192 0.49 -20.10 18.05
N VAL A 193 -0.82 -20.30 18.01
CA VAL A 193 -1.79 -19.32 17.53
C VAL A 193 -1.70 -18.01 18.33
N VAL A 194 -1.41 -18.05 19.63
CA VAL A 194 -1.27 -16.86 20.48
C VAL A 194 -0.11 -15.97 19.98
N ALA A 195 1.05 -16.56 19.76
CA ALA A 195 2.24 -15.82 19.30
C ALA A 195 2.05 -15.29 17.86
N ARG A 196 1.37 -16.07 17.01
CA ARG A 196 1.03 -15.68 15.63
C ARG A 196 0.01 -14.55 15.61
N LEU A 197 -0.98 -14.56 16.50
CA LEU A 197 -1.95 -13.49 16.65
C LEU A 197 -1.25 -12.20 17.10
N ALA A 198 -0.38 -12.25 18.12
CA ALA A 198 0.39 -11.10 18.57
C ALA A 198 1.24 -10.51 17.44
N CYS A 199 1.93 -11.36 16.67
CA CYS A 199 2.69 -10.96 15.48
C CYS A 199 1.80 -10.27 14.43
N SER A 200 0.63 -10.82 14.14
CA SER A 200 -0.33 -10.27 13.18
C SER A 200 -0.84 -8.90 13.60
N LEU A 201 -1.23 -8.72 14.87
CA LEU A 201 -1.72 -7.45 15.41
C LEU A 201 -0.64 -6.36 15.34
N LEU A 202 0.61 -6.68 15.69
CA LEU A 202 1.73 -5.74 15.58
C LEU A 202 1.99 -5.32 14.14
N ARG A 203 1.95 -6.26 13.19
CA ARG A 203 2.11 -5.96 11.76
C ARG A 203 0.98 -5.09 11.21
N THR A 204 -0.24 -5.29 11.71
CA THR A 204 -1.40 -4.44 11.37
C THR A 204 -1.20 -3.03 11.92
N ARG A 205 -0.85 -2.89 13.20
CA ARG A 205 -0.50 -1.62 13.84
C ARG A 205 0.54 -0.84 13.03
N ASP A 206 1.64 -1.51 12.68
CA ASP A 206 2.75 -0.86 11.97
C ASP A 206 2.36 -0.35 10.57
N ARG A 207 1.38 -1.02 9.90
CA ARG A 207 0.85 -0.56 8.62
C ARG A 207 -0.13 0.60 8.75
N ILE A 208 -1.02 0.53 9.74
CA ILE A 208 -2.08 1.52 9.94
C ILE A 208 -1.52 2.75 10.66
N GLY A 209 -0.45 2.57 11.48
CA GLY A 209 0.12 3.63 12.31
C GLY A 209 -0.76 3.96 13.53
N SER A 210 -1.61 3.02 13.97
CA SER A 210 -2.54 3.19 15.10
C SER A 210 -2.57 1.95 15.97
N ASP A 211 -2.69 2.14 17.28
CA ASP A 211 -2.95 1.06 18.24
C ASP A 211 -4.43 0.63 18.28
N ASP A 212 -5.33 1.40 17.64
CA ASP A 212 -6.76 1.13 17.53
C ASP A 212 -7.11 0.78 16.07
N PHE A 213 -7.73 -0.39 15.84
CA PHE A 213 -8.19 -0.83 14.52
C PHE A 213 -9.28 -1.90 14.63
N HIS A 214 -9.99 -2.12 13.52
CA HIS A 214 -11.07 -3.10 13.44
C HIS A 214 -10.63 -4.32 12.65
N LEU A 215 -10.68 -5.52 13.28
CA LEU A 215 -10.51 -6.83 12.65
C LEU A 215 -11.38 -7.87 13.37
N THR A 216 -12.25 -8.51 12.64
CA THR A 216 -13.12 -9.57 13.18
C THR A 216 -12.35 -10.87 13.43
N HIS A 217 -12.90 -11.75 14.29
CA HIS A 217 -12.33 -13.09 14.50
C HIS A 217 -12.32 -13.92 13.20
N GLU A 218 -13.25 -13.67 12.27
CA GLU A 218 -13.30 -14.36 11.00
C GLU A 218 -12.12 -13.94 10.11
N GLU A 219 -11.88 -12.63 9.98
CA GLU A 219 -10.73 -12.11 9.24
C GLU A 219 -9.40 -12.58 9.83
N LEU A 220 -9.27 -12.53 11.16
CA LEU A 220 -8.11 -13.07 11.85
C LEU A 220 -7.93 -14.57 11.65
N ALA A 221 -9.02 -15.34 11.54
CA ALA A 221 -8.96 -16.77 11.26
C ALA A 221 -8.43 -17.04 9.84
N VAL A 222 -8.83 -16.22 8.86
CA VAL A 222 -8.31 -16.25 7.49
C VAL A 222 -6.82 -15.87 7.47
N THR A 223 -6.44 -14.77 8.14
CA THR A 223 -5.05 -14.32 8.24
C THR A 223 -4.14 -15.36 8.88
N LEU A 224 -4.61 -16.00 9.95
CA LEU A 224 -3.83 -16.98 10.70
C LEU A 224 -3.94 -18.41 10.17
N GLY A 225 -4.79 -18.66 9.16
CA GLY A 225 -5.04 -20.01 8.68
C GLY A 225 -5.49 -20.98 9.78
N THR A 226 -6.34 -20.51 10.69
CA THR A 226 -6.82 -21.30 11.85
C THR A 226 -8.34 -21.22 11.96
N ARG A 227 -8.93 -22.00 12.88
CA ARG A 227 -10.37 -21.92 13.14
C ARG A 227 -10.67 -20.70 14.02
N ARG A 228 -11.86 -20.09 13.85
CA ARG A 228 -12.34 -18.95 14.64
C ARG A 228 -12.20 -19.18 16.16
N VAL A 229 -12.47 -20.40 16.64
CA VAL A 229 -12.30 -20.75 18.06
C VAL A 229 -10.84 -20.61 18.52
N GLY A 230 -9.86 -20.92 17.66
CA GLY A 230 -8.44 -20.75 17.96
C GLY A 230 -8.10 -19.27 18.13
N VAL A 231 -8.65 -18.40 17.27
CA VAL A 231 -8.50 -16.94 17.40
C VAL A 231 -9.12 -16.44 18.71
N THR A 232 -10.34 -16.88 19.03
CA THR A 232 -11.03 -16.50 20.28
C THR A 232 -10.19 -16.84 21.52
N ASN A 233 -9.66 -18.06 21.58
CA ASN A 233 -8.82 -18.49 22.70
C ASN A 233 -7.50 -17.68 22.78
N ALA A 234 -6.86 -17.43 21.64
CA ALA A 234 -5.64 -16.64 21.57
C ALA A 234 -5.89 -15.18 22.00
N ALA A 235 -6.96 -14.55 21.50
CA ALA A 235 -7.34 -13.19 21.89
C ALA A 235 -7.65 -13.10 23.40
N THR A 236 -8.41 -14.04 23.93
CA THR A 236 -8.69 -14.13 25.39
C THR A 236 -7.40 -14.26 26.20
N THR A 237 -6.41 -15.02 25.71
CA THR A 237 -5.11 -15.15 26.37
C THR A 237 -4.35 -13.82 26.39
N LEU A 238 -4.31 -13.10 25.28
CA LEU A 238 -3.65 -11.78 25.19
C LEU A 238 -4.37 -10.73 26.06
N GLN A 239 -5.73 -10.77 26.12
CA GLN A 239 -6.52 -9.90 26.99
C GLN A 239 -6.25 -10.17 28.48
N ARG A 240 -6.21 -11.43 28.91
CA ARG A 240 -5.87 -11.77 30.31
C ARG A 240 -4.48 -11.31 30.73
N ARG A 241 -3.56 -11.14 29.76
CA ARG A 241 -2.22 -10.58 29.96
C ARG A 241 -2.19 -9.05 29.91
N ASN A 242 -3.35 -8.39 29.76
CA ASN A 242 -3.49 -6.93 29.56
C ASN A 242 -2.67 -6.38 28.40
N LEU A 243 -2.48 -7.16 27.35
CA LEU A 243 -1.73 -6.73 26.16
C LEU A 243 -2.64 -6.05 25.13
N ILE A 244 -3.90 -6.46 25.07
CA ILE A 244 -4.92 -5.93 24.15
C ILE A 244 -6.28 -5.82 24.84
N ILE A 245 -7.16 -4.97 24.28
CA ILE A 245 -8.61 -5.07 24.43
C ILE A 245 -9.16 -5.54 23.09
N TYR A 246 -10.10 -6.51 23.13
CA TYR A 246 -10.80 -6.99 21.97
C TYR A 246 -12.31 -7.06 22.25
N GLN A 247 -13.10 -6.28 21.54
CA GLN A 247 -14.55 -6.25 21.69
C GLN A 247 -15.26 -6.06 20.34
N ARG A 248 -16.05 -7.05 19.91
CA ARG A 248 -16.88 -7.00 18.68
C ARG A 248 -16.13 -6.61 17.39
N GLY A 249 -14.86 -7.00 17.27
CA GLY A 249 -14.01 -6.65 16.12
C GLY A 249 -13.11 -5.46 16.38
N ASP A 250 -13.40 -4.62 17.36
CA ASP A 250 -12.52 -3.50 17.73
C ASP A 250 -11.38 -4.00 18.60
N ILE A 251 -10.18 -3.66 18.18
CA ILE A 251 -8.93 -4.05 18.84
C ILE A 251 -8.21 -2.78 19.26
N ARG A 252 -7.75 -2.78 20.52
CA ARG A 252 -6.82 -1.79 21.03
C ARG A 252 -5.61 -2.48 21.62
N ILE A 253 -4.41 -2.12 21.17
CA ILE A 253 -3.15 -2.56 21.78
C ILE A 253 -2.87 -1.69 22.99
N LEU A 254 -2.76 -2.30 24.20
CA LEU A 254 -2.51 -1.64 25.45
C LEU A 254 -1.00 -1.55 25.77
N ASP A 255 -0.29 -2.63 25.51
CA ASP A 255 1.14 -2.75 25.72
C ASP A 255 1.83 -3.33 24.48
N GLY A 256 2.32 -2.46 23.62
CA GLY A 256 3.02 -2.85 22.39
C GLY A 256 4.33 -3.59 22.65
N LYS A 257 5.03 -3.30 23.77
CA LYS A 257 6.28 -4.01 24.14
C LYS A 257 5.98 -5.40 24.64
N GLY A 258 5.00 -5.54 25.53
CA GLY A 258 4.53 -6.83 26.02
C GLY A 258 3.94 -7.70 24.91
N LEU A 259 3.23 -7.09 23.95
CA LEU A 259 2.71 -7.78 22.77
C LEU A 259 3.85 -8.26 21.86
N ALA A 260 4.91 -7.47 21.69
CA ALA A 260 6.10 -7.89 20.94
C ALA A 260 6.83 -9.05 21.64
N ALA A 261 6.95 -9.03 22.97
CA ALA A 261 7.49 -10.14 23.73
C ALA A 261 6.62 -11.41 23.70
N ALA A 262 5.31 -11.26 23.49
CA ALA A 262 4.38 -12.38 23.33
C ALA A 262 4.31 -12.90 21.87
N SER A 263 4.86 -12.16 20.92
CA SER A 263 4.91 -12.55 19.50
C SER A 263 6.03 -13.56 19.25
N CYS A 264 5.96 -14.23 18.09
CA CYS A 264 7.09 -15.00 17.60
C CYS A 264 8.14 -14.07 16.94
N ASP A 265 9.36 -14.55 16.84
CA ASP A 265 10.50 -13.89 16.17
C ASP A 265 10.24 -13.52 14.70
N CYS A 266 9.22 -14.13 14.09
CA CYS A 266 8.76 -13.80 12.74
C CYS A 266 8.36 -12.31 12.58
N TYR A 267 7.94 -11.65 13.65
CA TYR A 267 7.65 -10.22 13.62
C TYR A 267 8.89 -9.40 13.26
N ASP A 268 9.98 -9.60 13.99
CA ASP A 268 11.22 -8.85 13.75
C ASP A 268 11.91 -9.23 12.44
N ILE A 269 11.86 -10.51 12.06
CA ILE A 269 12.41 -10.98 10.78
C ILE A 269 11.71 -10.25 9.62
N VAL A 270 10.37 -10.23 9.62
CA VAL A 270 9.62 -9.59 8.54
C VAL A 270 9.77 -8.07 8.57
N ARG A 271 9.78 -7.44 9.74
CA ARG A 271 9.97 -5.99 9.88
C ARG A 271 11.28 -5.51 9.26
N LYS A 272 12.38 -6.25 9.47
CA LYS A 272 13.70 -5.94 8.88
C LYS A 272 13.75 -6.07 7.35
N LEU A 273 12.83 -6.83 6.74
CA LEU A 273 12.77 -6.99 5.27
C LEU A 273 12.02 -5.86 4.58
N VAL A 274 11.19 -5.12 5.30
CA VAL A 274 10.31 -4.07 4.77
C VAL A 274 10.84 -2.67 5.12
N ALA A 275 11.78 -2.58 6.05
CA ALA A 275 12.51 -1.35 6.39
C ALA A 275 13.62 -1.08 5.36
#